data_acb156f4177f61eba6b6cf47be08b146
#
_entry.id   acb156f4177f61eba6b6cf47be08b146
#
_cell.length_a   1.000
_cell.length_b   1.000
_cell.length_c   1.000
_cell.angle_alpha   90.00
_cell.angle_beta   90.00
_cell.angle_gamma   90.00
#
_symmetry.space_group_name_H-M   'P 1'
#
loop_
_entity.id
_entity.type
_entity.pdbx_description
1 polymer ?
#
loop_
_entity_poly.entity_id
_entity_poly.type
_entity_poly.pdbx_seq_one_letter_code
_entity_poly.pdbx_strand_id
1 'polypeptide(L)'
;MFIVRESVFVHAPIERLFQLSTNLSLVQQTLGMTASETDTTGALTSGHVVANSRVVWRGWKFGLPTQHHTLITAFIPPHEHLTRIADRDITAEAFFQDTQEHGRFAFFQHDHHFAQFMDETTRAPITELRDEVHFNLPFGPLGRVTARLLLSPYIRRLCRKRFALLKELAQGEGWRQFVGEGC
;
A
#
# COMPACT_ATOMS: atom_id res chain seq x y z
N MET A 1 12.21 -12.00 11.84
CA MET A 1 11.35 -11.08 11.12
C MET A 1 11.73 -11.12 9.65
N PHE A 2 10.76 -11.13 8.76
CA PHE A 2 10.95 -11.08 7.31
C PHE A 2 10.58 -9.69 6.82
N ILE A 3 11.31 -9.21 5.81
CA ILE A 3 11.09 -7.90 5.20
C ILE A 3 11.03 -8.08 3.69
N VAL A 4 9.98 -7.58 3.07
CA VAL A 4 9.84 -7.49 1.61
C VAL A 4 9.83 -6.02 1.25
N ARG A 5 10.73 -5.61 0.35
CA ARG A 5 10.81 -4.25 -0.19
C ARG A 5 10.63 -4.29 -1.69
N GLU A 6 9.76 -3.44 -2.20
CA GLU A 6 9.57 -3.22 -3.63
C GLU A 6 9.37 -1.71 -3.86
N SER A 7 9.80 -1.20 -5.01
CA SER A 7 9.52 0.17 -5.39
C SER A 7 9.23 0.31 -6.87
N VAL A 8 8.58 1.42 -7.24
CA VAL A 8 8.26 1.78 -8.62
C VAL A 8 8.30 3.29 -8.79
N PHE A 9 8.81 3.75 -9.94
CA PHE A 9 8.69 5.13 -10.38
C PHE A 9 7.49 5.30 -11.29
N VAL A 10 6.68 6.31 -10.99
CA VAL A 10 5.44 6.65 -11.69
C VAL A 10 5.50 8.10 -12.14
N HIS A 11 5.32 8.35 -13.44
CA HIS A 11 5.27 9.71 -14.00
C HIS A 11 3.90 10.34 -13.73
N ALA A 12 3.67 10.73 -12.49
CA ALA A 12 2.45 11.36 -12.01
C ALA A 12 2.73 12.14 -10.72
N PRO A 13 1.89 13.16 -10.39
CA PRO A 13 1.96 13.88 -9.13
C PRO A 13 1.71 12.94 -7.94
N ILE A 14 2.37 13.25 -6.81
CA ILE A 14 2.28 12.47 -5.57
C ILE A 14 0.84 12.41 -5.04
N GLU A 15 0.07 13.48 -5.15
CA GLU A 15 -1.32 13.57 -4.69
C GLU A 15 -2.19 12.52 -5.37
N ARG A 16 -2.06 12.43 -6.72
CA ARG A 16 -2.80 11.44 -7.52
C ARG A 16 -2.44 10.02 -7.11
N LEU A 17 -1.15 9.71 -7.01
CA LEU A 17 -0.68 8.37 -6.66
C LEU A 17 -1.07 7.99 -5.23
N PHE A 18 -1.00 8.94 -4.29
CA PHE A 18 -1.41 8.74 -2.91
C PHE A 18 -2.92 8.46 -2.79
N GLN A 19 -3.76 9.24 -3.46
CA GLN A 19 -5.22 9.02 -3.47
C GLN A 19 -5.57 7.65 -4.08
N LEU A 20 -4.99 7.27 -5.21
CA LEU A 20 -5.16 5.93 -5.77
C LEU A 20 -4.73 4.84 -4.78
N SER A 21 -3.61 5.05 -4.08
CA SER A 21 -3.06 4.07 -3.14
C SER A 21 -3.91 3.86 -1.90
N THR A 22 -4.65 4.88 -1.47
CA THR A 22 -5.54 4.83 -0.30
C THR A 22 -6.96 4.39 -0.64
N ASN A 23 -7.30 4.25 -1.93
CA ASN A 23 -8.64 3.86 -2.38
C ASN A 23 -8.90 2.37 -2.13
N LEU A 24 -9.93 2.06 -1.32
CA LEU A 24 -10.25 0.69 -0.90
C LEU A 24 -10.63 -0.22 -2.07
N SER A 25 -11.32 0.27 -3.11
CA SER A 25 -11.70 -0.58 -4.24
C SER A 25 -10.49 -1.07 -5.03
N LEU A 26 -9.44 -0.25 -5.16
CA LEU A 26 -8.18 -0.64 -5.78
C LEU A 26 -7.39 -1.62 -4.91
N VAL A 27 -7.42 -1.46 -3.59
CA VAL A 27 -6.81 -2.42 -2.66
C VAL A 27 -7.52 -3.77 -2.74
N GLN A 28 -8.86 -3.80 -2.75
CA GLN A 28 -9.66 -5.02 -2.95
C GLN A 28 -9.27 -5.76 -4.23
N GLN A 29 -9.19 -5.04 -5.34
CA GLN A 29 -8.84 -5.59 -6.65
C GLN A 29 -7.44 -6.22 -6.67
N THR A 30 -6.48 -5.62 -5.98
CA THR A 30 -5.10 -6.13 -5.93
C THR A 30 -4.94 -7.28 -4.95
N LEU A 31 -5.54 -7.20 -3.78
CA LEU A 31 -5.52 -8.25 -2.77
C LEU A 31 -6.37 -9.46 -3.19
N GLY A 32 -7.42 -9.27 -4.00
CA GLY A 32 -8.43 -10.32 -4.24
C GLY A 32 -9.12 -10.72 -2.94
N MET A 33 -9.44 -9.74 -2.10
CA MET A 33 -10.21 -9.85 -0.87
C MET A 33 -11.22 -8.71 -0.83
N THR A 34 -12.33 -8.90 -0.11
CA THR A 34 -13.38 -7.90 0.01
C THR A 34 -13.30 -7.22 1.38
N ALA A 35 -13.40 -5.91 1.40
CA ALA A 35 -13.63 -5.16 2.63
C ALA A 35 -15.08 -5.42 3.08
N SER A 36 -15.27 -5.82 4.33
CA SER A 36 -16.59 -6.19 4.85
C SER A 36 -16.87 -5.48 6.17
N GLU A 37 -18.12 -5.14 6.39
CA GLU A 37 -18.60 -4.76 7.72
C GLU A 37 -18.45 -5.94 8.67
N THR A 38 -18.03 -5.65 9.88
CA THR A 38 -18.05 -6.61 10.99
C THR A 38 -18.93 -6.03 12.08
N ASP A 39 -19.38 -6.88 13.00
CA ASP A 39 -20.09 -6.46 14.22
C ASP A 39 -19.28 -5.50 15.10
N THR A 40 -18.02 -5.29 14.78
CA THR A 40 -17.15 -4.25 15.36
C THR A 40 -17.35 -2.94 14.61
N THR A 41 -18.09 -2.05 15.21
CA THR A 41 -18.46 -0.71 14.72
C THR A 41 -17.29 0.05 14.08
N GLY A 42 -17.48 0.51 12.84
CA GLY A 42 -16.62 1.51 12.20
C GLY A 42 -15.55 1.00 11.24
N ALA A 43 -15.63 -0.26 10.77
CA ALA A 43 -14.75 -0.71 9.69
C ALA A 43 -15.18 -0.11 8.34
N LEU A 44 -14.21 0.42 7.58
CA LEU A 44 -14.45 0.98 6.26
C LEU A 44 -14.68 -0.14 5.24
N THR A 45 -15.69 0.04 4.39
CA THR A 45 -16.00 -0.87 3.27
C THR A 45 -15.82 -0.23 1.91
N SER A 46 -15.71 1.10 1.86
CA SER A 46 -15.54 1.89 0.63
C SER A 46 -14.81 3.20 0.90
N GLY A 47 -14.45 3.92 -0.15
CA GLY A 47 -13.79 5.21 -0.06
C GLY A 47 -12.29 5.09 0.14
N HIS A 48 -11.71 6.03 0.87
CA HIS A 48 -10.28 6.14 1.11
C HIS A 48 -9.96 5.87 2.59
N VAL A 49 -8.86 5.17 2.85
CA VAL A 49 -8.33 5.07 4.22
C VAL A 49 -7.74 6.40 4.66
N VAL A 50 -7.89 6.68 5.94
CA VAL A 50 -7.31 7.83 6.64
C VAL A 50 -6.72 7.37 7.98
N ALA A 51 -6.14 8.27 8.75
CA ALA A 51 -5.62 7.94 10.08
C ALA A 51 -6.68 7.22 10.94
N ASN A 52 -6.28 6.16 11.62
CA ASN A 52 -7.12 5.31 12.47
C ASN A 52 -8.24 4.54 11.75
N SER A 53 -8.26 4.53 10.41
CA SER A 53 -9.17 3.67 9.65
C SER A 53 -8.93 2.20 9.96
N ARG A 54 -10.03 1.46 10.17
CA ARG A 54 -10.02 0.00 10.26
C ARG A 54 -10.64 -0.60 9.02
N VAL A 55 -10.04 -1.68 8.52
CA VAL A 55 -10.57 -2.45 7.38
C VAL A 55 -10.52 -3.92 7.72
N VAL A 56 -11.62 -4.62 7.49
CA VAL A 56 -11.67 -6.07 7.65
C VAL A 56 -11.74 -6.73 6.28
N TRP A 57 -10.65 -7.36 5.92
CA TRP A 57 -10.49 -8.08 4.67
C TRP A 57 -10.97 -9.51 4.81
N ARG A 58 -11.88 -9.95 3.94
CA ARG A 58 -12.35 -11.33 3.85
C ARG A 58 -12.11 -11.90 2.46
N GLY A 59 -11.67 -13.15 2.39
CA GLY A 59 -11.43 -13.83 1.12
C GLY A 59 -10.79 -15.19 1.31
N TRP A 60 -10.31 -15.76 0.22
CA TRP A 60 -9.63 -17.05 0.21
C TRP A 60 -8.15 -16.87 -0.15
N LYS A 61 -7.27 -17.44 0.66
CA LYS A 61 -5.83 -17.45 0.41
C LYS A 61 -5.29 -18.86 0.61
N PHE A 62 -4.58 -19.35 -0.41
CA PHE A 62 -4.01 -20.71 -0.40
C PHE A 62 -5.06 -21.80 -0.12
N GLY A 63 -6.28 -21.66 -0.66
CA GLY A 63 -7.39 -22.59 -0.44
C GLY A 63 -8.04 -22.52 0.95
N LEU A 64 -7.70 -21.54 1.77
CA LEU A 64 -8.23 -21.36 3.11
C LEU A 64 -9.02 -20.06 3.24
N PRO A 65 -10.20 -20.06 3.92
CA PRO A 65 -10.89 -18.83 4.24
C PRO A 65 -9.99 -17.98 5.14
N THR A 66 -9.82 -16.72 4.77
CA THR A 66 -8.90 -15.81 5.45
C THR A 66 -9.63 -14.54 5.81
N GLN A 67 -9.46 -14.12 7.06
CA GLN A 67 -9.85 -12.82 7.56
C GLN A 67 -8.61 -12.11 8.09
N HIS A 68 -8.48 -10.81 7.77
CA HIS A 68 -7.35 -9.99 8.15
C HIS A 68 -7.86 -8.59 8.51
N HIS A 69 -7.66 -8.18 9.75
CA HIS A 69 -8.05 -6.88 10.26
C HIS A 69 -6.85 -5.95 10.24
N THR A 70 -6.95 -4.86 9.53
CA THR A 70 -5.91 -3.84 9.47
C THR A 70 -6.36 -2.55 10.13
N LEU A 71 -5.42 -1.87 10.75
CA LEU A 71 -5.53 -0.53 11.30
C LEU A 71 -4.49 0.37 10.64
N ILE A 72 -4.90 1.54 10.19
CA ILE A 72 -3.99 2.59 9.71
C ILE A 72 -3.38 3.28 10.94
N THR A 73 -2.13 2.96 11.24
CA THR A 73 -1.42 3.41 12.45
C THR A 73 -0.65 4.71 12.27
N ALA A 74 -0.30 5.05 11.02
CA ALA A 74 0.28 6.34 10.66
C ALA A 74 -0.28 6.81 9.33
N PHE A 75 -0.47 8.12 9.17
CA PHE A 75 -1.01 8.72 7.96
C PHE A 75 -0.53 10.15 7.83
N ILE A 76 0.35 10.40 6.88
CA ILE A 76 0.92 11.70 6.53
C ILE A 76 0.56 11.96 5.07
N PRO A 77 -0.42 12.81 4.78
CA PRO A 77 -0.80 13.12 3.41
C PRO A 77 0.34 13.85 2.68
N PRO A 78 0.28 13.96 1.35
CA PRO A 78 1.26 14.70 0.58
C PRO A 78 1.49 16.11 1.14
N HIS A 79 2.75 16.45 1.33
CA HIS A 79 3.18 17.76 1.79
C HIS A 79 4.51 18.14 1.10
N GLU A 80 4.71 19.40 0.88
CA GLU A 80 5.95 19.91 0.34
C GLU A 80 7.12 19.63 1.29
N HIS A 81 8.16 19.03 0.78
CA HIS A 81 9.35 18.70 1.53
C HIS A 81 10.57 18.84 0.62
N LEU A 82 11.34 19.91 0.83
CA LEU A 82 12.55 20.18 0.05
C LEU A 82 13.75 19.53 0.75
N THR A 83 14.09 18.34 0.30
CA THR A 83 15.27 17.60 0.77
C THR A 83 16.02 17.01 -0.40
N ARG A 84 17.34 16.94 -0.29
CA ARG A 84 18.21 16.32 -1.29
C ARG A 84 18.68 14.95 -0.80
N ILE A 85 18.30 13.91 -1.55
CA ILE A 85 18.73 12.54 -1.29
C ILE A 85 19.37 11.96 -2.54
N ALA A 86 20.61 11.48 -2.42
CA ALA A 86 21.34 10.81 -3.51
C ALA A 86 21.31 11.61 -4.83
N ASP A 87 21.66 12.90 -4.78
CA ASP A 87 21.68 13.84 -5.91
C ASP A 87 20.32 14.16 -6.56
N ARG A 88 19.20 13.76 -5.95
CA ARG A 88 17.85 14.11 -6.36
C ARG A 88 17.20 15.04 -5.35
N ASP A 89 16.57 16.09 -5.85
CA ASP A 89 15.79 17.01 -5.01
C ASP A 89 14.37 16.44 -4.85
N ILE A 90 14.04 16.02 -3.64
CA ILE A 90 12.68 15.64 -3.26
C ILE A 90 11.88 16.91 -3.09
N THR A 91 10.75 17.01 -3.76
CA THR A 91 9.86 18.20 -3.73
C THR A 91 8.64 17.99 -2.84
N ALA A 92 8.20 16.76 -2.66
CA ALA A 92 7.09 16.41 -1.76
C ALA A 92 7.23 14.97 -1.27
N GLU A 93 6.71 14.69 -0.08
CA GLU A 93 6.66 13.37 0.52
C GLU A 93 5.26 13.06 1.05
N ALA A 94 4.95 11.76 1.16
CA ALA A 94 3.77 11.26 1.84
C ALA A 94 4.07 9.87 2.42
N PHE A 95 3.30 9.47 3.42
CA PHE A 95 3.47 8.20 4.09
C PHE A 95 2.17 7.70 4.68
N PHE A 96 1.91 6.40 4.63
CA PHE A 96 0.96 5.77 5.53
C PHE A 96 1.41 4.35 5.88
N GLN A 97 0.94 3.87 7.02
CA GLN A 97 1.28 2.56 7.56
C GLN A 97 0.02 1.84 7.98
N ASP A 98 -0.09 0.58 7.62
CA ASP A 98 -1.09 -0.32 8.14
C ASP A 98 -0.47 -1.47 8.94
N THR A 99 -1.15 -1.87 10.01
CA THR A 99 -0.77 -2.99 10.87
C THR A 99 -1.92 -3.97 11.02
N GLN A 100 -1.61 -5.22 11.25
CA GLN A 100 -2.61 -6.21 11.60
C GLN A 100 -3.04 -6.07 13.05
N GLU A 101 -4.35 -5.87 13.31
CA GLU A 101 -4.94 -6.02 14.65
C GLU A 101 -5.28 -7.50 14.93
N HIS A 102 -5.90 -8.19 13.96
CA HIS A 102 -6.24 -9.60 14.05
C HIS A 102 -6.00 -10.30 12.70
N GLY A 103 -5.43 -11.50 12.74
CA GLY A 103 -5.15 -12.27 11.53
C GLY A 103 -4.22 -13.44 11.80
N ARG A 104 -3.65 -13.98 10.73
CA ARG A 104 -2.82 -15.19 10.78
C ARG A 104 -1.34 -14.95 11.01
N PHE A 105 -0.90 -13.70 10.95
CA PHE A 105 0.49 -13.36 11.22
C PHE A 105 0.72 -13.23 12.71
N ALA A 106 1.91 -13.62 13.18
CA ALA A 106 2.36 -13.28 14.54
C ALA A 106 2.72 -11.79 14.65
N PHE A 107 3.12 -11.19 13.52
CA PHE A 107 3.35 -9.76 13.34
C PHE A 107 3.17 -9.41 11.86
N PHE A 108 2.54 -8.26 11.58
CA PHE A 108 2.42 -7.71 10.24
C PHE A 108 2.34 -6.17 10.31
N GLN A 109 3.16 -5.54 9.50
CA GLN A 109 3.18 -4.09 9.28
C GLN A 109 3.52 -3.84 7.82
N HIS A 110 2.86 -2.86 7.21
CA HIS A 110 3.10 -2.46 5.83
C HIS A 110 3.25 -0.95 5.76
N ASP A 111 4.42 -0.51 5.34
CA ASP A 111 4.80 0.88 5.20
C ASP A 111 4.73 1.28 3.73
N HIS A 112 4.03 2.38 3.43
CA HIS A 112 3.89 2.96 2.12
C HIS A 112 4.56 4.34 2.10
N HIS A 113 5.69 4.44 1.41
CA HIS A 113 6.44 5.68 1.26
C HIS A 113 6.25 6.25 -0.14
N PHE A 114 6.07 7.56 -0.22
CA PHE A 114 5.98 8.29 -1.47
C PHE A 114 6.97 9.44 -1.44
N ALA A 115 7.76 9.58 -2.49
CA ALA A 115 8.69 10.69 -2.67
C ALA A 115 8.58 11.23 -4.10
N GLN A 116 8.30 12.52 -4.24
CA GLN A 116 8.20 13.17 -5.54
C GLN A 116 9.49 13.88 -5.90
N PHE A 117 9.87 13.73 -7.15
CA PHE A 117 11.00 14.41 -7.80
C PHE A 117 10.48 15.14 -9.04
N MET A 118 11.26 16.08 -9.52
CA MET A 118 11.02 16.69 -10.82
C MET A 118 11.97 16.08 -11.85
N ASP A 119 11.43 15.63 -12.97
CA ASP A 119 12.26 15.21 -14.11
C ASP A 119 13.15 16.38 -14.56
N GLU A 120 14.44 16.14 -14.70
CA GLU A 120 15.41 17.19 -14.99
C GLU A 120 15.18 17.85 -16.37
N THR A 121 14.66 17.08 -17.33
CA THR A 121 14.48 17.50 -18.71
C THR A 121 13.10 18.09 -18.95
N THR A 122 12.06 17.37 -18.56
CA THR A 122 10.66 17.74 -18.84
C THR A 122 10.04 18.61 -17.75
N ARG A 123 10.66 18.66 -16.57
CA ARG A 123 10.13 19.29 -15.36
C ARG A 123 8.79 18.71 -14.90
N ALA A 124 8.43 17.53 -15.41
CA ALA A 124 7.24 16.81 -14.99
C ALA A 124 7.48 16.08 -13.66
N PRO A 125 6.44 15.93 -12.81
CA PRO A 125 6.58 15.19 -11.55
C PRO A 125 6.74 13.69 -11.79
N ILE A 126 7.68 13.08 -11.07
CA ILE A 126 7.89 11.63 -10.97
C ILE A 126 7.78 11.27 -9.50
N THR A 127 6.92 10.34 -9.17
CA THR A 127 6.77 9.86 -7.79
C THR A 127 7.33 8.45 -7.65
N GLU A 128 8.25 8.24 -6.73
CA GLU A 128 8.61 6.91 -6.25
C GLU A 128 7.58 6.47 -5.22
N LEU A 129 6.98 5.29 -5.44
CA LEU A 129 6.22 4.55 -4.45
C LEU A 129 7.07 3.37 -4.00
N ARG A 130 7.32 3.28 -2.69
CA ARG A 130 8.05 2.19 -2.06
C ARG A 130 7.20 1.56 -0.97
N ASP A 131 6.98 0.25 -1.11
CA ASP A 131 6.32 -0.57 -0.10
C ASP A 131 7.36 -1.38 0.67
N GLU A 132 7.22 -1.39 2.00
CA GLU A 132 8.04 -2.18 2.91
C GLU A 132 7.13 -3.01 3.83
N VAL A 133 7.11 -4.34 3.63
CA VAL A 133 6.25 -5.25 4.39
C VAL A 133 7.08 -6.03 5.38
N HIS A 134 6.82 -5.83 6.66
CA HIS A 134 7.42 -6.52 7.79
C HIS A 134 6.46 -7.56 8.32
N PHE A 135 6.88 -8.81 8.46
CA PHE A 135 6.00 -9.86 8.98
C PHE A 135 6.73 -11.01 9.66
N ASN A 136 5.99 -11.70 10.51
CA ASN A 136 6.35 -12.99 11.08
C ASN A 136 5.15 -13.94 11.03
N LEU A 137 5.45 -15.23 10.88
CA LEU A 137 4.44 -16.29 11.05
C LEU A 137 4.63 -16.97 12.42
N PRO A 138 3.53 -17.48 13.01
CA PRO A 138 3.62 -18.40 14.16
C PRO A 138 4.30 -19.71 13.76
N PHE A 139 4.44 -20.63 14.70
CA PHE A 139 4.97 -22.00 14.52
C PHE A 139 6.49 -22.10 14.33
N GLY A 140 7.28 -21.15 14.85
CA GLY A 140 8.74 -21.23 14.96
C GLY A 140 9.47 -21.58 13.66
N PRO A 141 10.26 -22.68 13.62
CA PRO A 141 11.02 -23.03 12.40
C PRO A 141 10.16 -23.30 11.17
N LEU A 142 8.99 -23.98 11.35
CA LEU A 142 8.06 -24.25 10.26
C LEU A 142 7.48 -22.94 9.69
N GLY A 143 7.09 -22.01 10.56
CA GLY A 143 6.63 -20.68 10.15
C GLY A 143 7.73 -19.92 9.36
N ARG A 144 8.99 -20.05 9.77
CA ARG A 144 10.13 -19.43 9.04
C ARG A 144 10.30 -19.99 7.63
N VAL A 145 10.23 -21.31 7.48
CA VAL A 145 10.33 -21.94 6.15
C VAL A 145 9.17 -21.50 5.25
N THR A 146 7.94 -21.54 5.75
CA THR A 146 6.75 -21.09 5.03
C THR A 146 6.83 -19.60 4.66
N ALA A 147 7.28 -18.75 5.58
CA ALA A 147 7.48 -17.33 5.32
C ALA A 147 8.48 -17.08 4.19
N ARG A 148 9.60 -17.82 4.18
CA ARG A 148 10.66 -17.65 3.19
C ARG A 148 10.28 -18.18 1.81
N LEU A 149 9.74 -19.41 1.75
CA LEU A 149 9.54 -20.11 0.47
C LEU A 149 8.20 -19.79 -0.19
N LEU A 150 7.16 -19.48 0.59
CA LEU A 150 5.82 -19.28 0.07
C LEU A 150 5.37 -17.81 0.21
N LEU A 151 5.46 -17.25 1.40
CA LEU A 151 4.80 -15.98 1.70
C LEU A 151 5.57 -14.77 1.18
N SER A 152 6.90 -14.73 1.33
CA SER A 152 7.72 -13.62 0.79
C SER A 152 7.59 -13.46 -0.73
N PRO A 153 7.70 -14.52 -1.55
CA PRO A 153 7.44 -14.39 -2.99
C PRO A 153 6.00 -13.99 -3.32
N TYR A 154 5.02 -14.47 -2.55
CA TYR A 154 3.62 -14.11 -2.73
C TYR A 154 3.36 -12.63 -2.43
N ILE A 155 3.86 -12.11 -1.30
CA ILE A 155 3.75 -10.68 -0.93
C ILE A 155 4.42 -9.82 -2.00
N ARG A 156 5.64 -10.17 -2.43
CA ARG A 156 6.35 -9.48 -3.52
C ARG A 156 5.52 -9.40 -4.80
N ARG A 157 4.87 -10.51 -5.18
CA ARG A 157 3.98 -10.54 -6.34
C ARG A 157 2.76 -9.62 -6.16
N LEU A 158 2.19 -9.54 -4.94
CA LEU A 158 1.07 -8.63 -4.65
C LEU A 158 1.49 -7.17 -4.75
N CYS A 159 2.65 -6.77 -4.19
CA CYS A 159 3.17 -5.42 -4.32
C CYS A 159 3.37 -5.04 -5.80
N ARG A 160 4.00 -5.92 -6.58
CA ARG A 160 4.21 -5.67 -8.02
C ARG A 160 2.90 -5.55 -8.80
N LYS A 161 1.90 -6.40 -8.49
CA LYS A 161 0.56 -6.31 -9.10
C LYS A 161 -0.10 -4.97 -8.77
N ARG A 162 -0.01 -4.54 -7.50
CA ARG A 162 -0.51 -3.24 -7.04
C ARG A 162 0.19 -2.10 -7.77
N PHE A 163 1.52 -2.13 -7.85
CA PHE A 163 2.29 -1.10 -8.53
C PHE A 163 1.97 -0.98 -10.01
N ALA A 164 1.79 -2.12 -10.71
CA ALA A 164 1.41 -2.11 -12.11
C ALA A 164 0.05 -1.43 -12.33
N LEU A 165 -0.96 -1.77 -11.51
CA LEU A 165 -2.28 -1.15 -11.57
C LEU A 165 -2.22 0.35 -11.25
N LEU A 166 -1.54 0.74 -10.16
CA LEU A 166 -1.43 2.15 -9.76
C LEU A 166 -0.70 2.97 -10.82
N LYS A 167 0.37 2.42 -11.40
CA LYS A 167 1.13 3.07 -12.47
C LYS A 167 0.29 3.27 -13.73
N GLU A 168 -0.43 2.23 -14.17
CA GLU A 168 -1.32 2.30 -15.33
C GLU A 168 -2.41 3.37 -15.13
N LEU A 169 -3.08 3.36 -13.99
CA LEU A 169 -4.12 4.34 -13.68
C LEU A 169 -3.56 5.76 -13.57
N ALA A 170 -2.45 5.94 -12.82
CA ALA A 170 -1.90 7.27 -12.55
C ALA A 170 -1.33 7.96 -13.79
N GLN A 171 -0.73 7.19 -14.71
CA GLN A 171 -0.15 7.72 -15.94
C GLN A 171 -1.15 7.85 -17.09
N GLY A 172 -2.26 7.08 -17.06
CA GLY A 172 -3.35 7.16 -18.03
C GLY A 172 -4.44 8.13 -17.59
N GLU A 173 -5.66 7.92 -18.09
CA GLU A 173 -6.86 8.71 -17.75
C GLU A 173 -7.75 7.99 -16.69
N GLY A 174 -7.42 6.74 -16.35
CA GLY A 174 -8.24 5.90 -15.48
C GLY A 174 -8.33 6.38 -14.02
N TRP A 175 -7.42 7.24 -13.58
CA TRP A 175 -7.42 7.79 -12.23
C TRP A 175 -8.65 8.65 -11.91
N ARG A 176 -9.27 9.30 -12.92
CA ARG A 176 -10.38 10.26 -12.73
C ARG A 176 -11.60 9.65 -12.06
N GLN A 177 -11.82 8.35 -12.22
CA GLN A 177 -12.95 7.64 -11.58
C GLN A 177 -12.73 7.32 -10.09
N PHE A 178 -11.49 7.46 -9.60
CA PHE A 178 -11.11 7.12 -8.23
C PHE A 178 -10.69 8.33 -7.40
N VAL A 179 -10.45 9.46 -8.05
CA VAL A 179 -9.93 10.68 -7.45
C VAL A 179 -10.99 11.76 -7.62
N GLY A 180 -11.39 12.42 -6.52
CA GLY A 180 -12.37 13.51 -6.58
C GLY A 180 -11.88 14.70 -7.41
N GLU A 181 -12.81 15.54 -7.88
CA GLU A 181 -12.50 16.77 -8.59
C GLU A 181 -11.66 17.69 -7.68
N GLY A 182 -10.37 17.83 -7.96
CA GLY A 182 -9.46 18.69 -7.18
C GLY A 182 -8.00 18.26 -7.16
N CYS A 183 -7.61 17.28 -7.97
CA CYS A 183 -6.20 16.88 -8.18
C CYS A 183 -5.69 17.24 -9.56
#